data_bbe09e5116b0c598d8e3edc909c459a7
#
_entry.id   bbe09e5116b0c598d8e3edc909c459a7
#
_cell.length_a   1.000
_cell.length_b   1.000
_cell.length_c   1.000
_cell.angle_alpha   90.00
_cell.angle_beta   90.00
_cell.angle_gamma   90.00
#
_symmetry.space_group_name_H-M   'P 1'
#
loop_
_entity.id
_entity.type
_entity.pdbx_description
1 polymer ?
#
loop_
_entity_poly.entity_id
_entity_poly.type
_entity_poly.pdbx_seq_one_letter_code
_entity_poly.pdbx_strand_id
1 'polypeptide(L)'
;MKQIVLKLGTGILSAGAGEIHHRRLHHLAEGIVCLREENVEVIVVSSGAVGLGMGKLGLSSRPNDLSILRACASIGQCLLMNAWTEALEKVGLMPAQVLLTRDDFNQRSRSKKVKETLDALLGHKVVPIVNENDSVSDEEIKFGDNDVLSALLASLGGAEMLVILSTAMGLMTHHQAGSLIPFIADITPA
;
A
#
# COMPACT_ATOMS: atom_id res chain seq x y z
N MET A 1 -16.26 -1.85 15.07
CA MET A 1 -15.43 -2.93 14.49
C MET A 1 -14.02 -2.37 14.43
N LYS A 2 -13.04 -3.11 14.92
CA LYS A 2 -11.64 -2.65 14.88
C LYS A 2 -11.16 -2.62 13.45
N GLN A 3 -10.37 -1.60 13.10
CA GLN A 3 -9.84 -1.44 11.75
C GLN A 3 -8.33 -1.20 11.83
N ILE A 4 -7.57 -1.84 10.96
CA ILE A 4 -6.15 -1.59 10.78
C ILE A 4 -5.83 -1.25 9.34
N VAL A 5 -4.77 -0.46 9.14
CA VAL A 5 -4.15 -0.24 7.84
C VAL A 5 -2.84 -1.02 7.81
N LEU A 6 -2.68 -1.87 6.80
CA LEU A 6 -1.48 -2.67 6.58
C LEU A 6 -0.74 -2.14 5.35
N LYS A 7 0.40 -1.47 5.54
CA LYS A 7 1.24 -0.99 4.43
C LYS A 7 2.35 -1.97 4.10
N LEU A 8 2.53 -2.24 2.83
CA LEU A 8 3.52 -3.16 2.29
C LEU A 8 4.49 -2.41 1.36
N GLY A 9 5.75 -2.36 1.75
CA GLY A 9 6.81 -1.81 0.92
C GLY A 9 7.16 -2.72 -0.26
N THR A 10 7.71 -2.16 -1.33
CA THR A 10 8.09 -2.88 -2.55
C THR A 10 9.00 -4.09 -2.25
N GLY A 11 9.97 -3.94 -1.34
CA GLY A 11 10.89 -5.04 -0.98
C GLY A 11 10.22 -6.22 -0.26
N ILE A 12 9.01 -6.03 0.29
CA ILE A 12 8.23 -7.13 0.87
C ILE A 12 7.56 -7.95 -0.23
N LEU A 13 7.09 -7.31 -1.29
CA LEU A 13 6.30 -7.93 -2.35
C LEU A 13 7.16 -8.47 -3.51
N SER A 14 8.37 -7.95 -3.69
CA SER A 14 9.27 -8.33 -4.78
C SER A 14 10.05 -9.61 -4.46
N ALA A 15 10.12 -10.52 -5.45
CA ALA A 15 11.02 -11.67 -5.46
C ALA A 15 12.32 -11.42 -6.26
N GLY A 16 12.39 -10.28 -6.96
CA GLY A 16 13.46 -9.88 -7.86
C GLY A 16 13.01 -8.73 -8.75
N ALA A 17 13.80 -8.37 -9.75
CA ALA A 17 13.46 -7.31 -10.69
C ALA A 17 12.19 -7.65 -11.49
N GLY A 18 11.10 -6.98 -11.18
CA GLY A 18 9.82 -7.14 -11.90
C GLY A 18 9.02 -8.39 -11.56
N GLU A 19 9.37 -9.11 -10.50
CA GLU A 19 8.68 -10.32 -10.08
C GLU A 19 8.02 -10.17 -8.71
N ILE A 20 6.85 -10.79 -8.55
CA ILE A 20 6.11 -10.83 -7.29
C ILE A 20 6.46 -12.07 -6.48
N HIS A 21 6.58 -11.91 -5.17
CA HIS A 21 6.79 -13.00 -4.23
C HIS A 21 5.44 -13.64 -3.84
N HIS A 22 4.86 -14.47 -4.74
CA HIS A 22 3.54 -15.09 -4.57
C HIS A 22 3.34 -15.80 -3.24
N ARG A 23 4.36 -16.55 -2.76
CA ARG A 23 4.29 -17.25 -1.46
C ARG A 23 4.10 -16.27 -0.30
N ARG A 24 4.75 -15.11 -0.34
CA ARG A 24 4.62 -14.10 0.71
C ARG A 24 3.27 -13.42 0.67
N LEU A 25 2.75 -13.13 -0.54
CA LEU A 25 1.39 -12.63 -0.71
C LEU A 25 0.34 -13.60 -0.15
N HIS A 26 0.49 -14.89 -0.42
CA HIS A 26 -0.42 -15.90 0.12
C HIS A 26 -0.38 -15.94 1.65
N HIS A 27 0.80 -15.93 2.25
CA HIS A 27 0.95 -15.87 3.72
C HIS A 27 0.34 -14.60 4.33
N LEU A 28 0.45 -13.45 3.65
CA LEU A 28 -0.23 -12.22 4.06
C LEU A 28 -1.75 -12.34 3.97
N ALA A 29 -2.27 -12.98 2.93
CA ALA A 29 -3.70 -13.26 2.77
C ALA A 29 -4.24 -14.15 3.91
N GLU A 30 -3.50 -15.20 4.31
CA GLU A 30 -3.82 -16.03 5.48
C GLU A 30 -3.85 -15.18 6.77
N GLY A 31 -2.87 -14.28 6.97
CA GLY A 31 -2.86 -13.36 8.10
C GLY A 31 -4.07 -12.42 8.14
N ILE A 32 -4.56 -11.98 6.97
CA ILE A 32 -5.79 -11.16 6.89
C ILE A 32 -7.01 -11.99 7.32
N VAL A 33 -7.08 -13.27 6.95
CA VAL A 33 -8.15 -14.17 7.44
C VAL A 33 -8.14 -14.25 8.96
N CYS A 34 -6.99 -14.53 9.58
CA CYS A 34 -6.86 -14.59 11.04
C CYS A 34 -7.32 -13.30 11.73
N LEU A 35 -6.96 -12.13 11.18
CA LEU A 35 -7.41 -10.84 11.71
C LEU A 35 -8.93 -10.68 11.63
N ARG A 36 -9.54 -11.12 10.54
CA ARG A 36 -11.00 -11.06 10.36
C ARG A 36 -11.76 -11.99 11.29
N GLU A 37 -11.21 -13.16 11.61
CA GLU A 37 -11.76 -14.07 12.62
C GLU A 37 -11.82 -13.40 14.00
N GLU A 38 -10.89 -12.47 14.28
CA GLU A 38 -10.88 -11.62 15.49
C GLU A 38 -11.71 -10.32 15.36
N ASN A 39 -12.56 -10.22 14.31
CA ASN A 39 -13.37 -9.05 14.00
C ASN A 39 -12.56 -7.77 13.74
N VAL A 40 -11.37 -7.90 13.14
CA VAL A 40 -10.52 -6.80 12.70
C VAL A 40 -10.63 -6.65 11.18
N GLU A 41 -11.09 -5.50 10.72
CA GLU A 41 -11.10 -5.16 9.29
C GLU A 41 -9.73 -4.62 8.84
N VAL A 42 -9.32 -5.01 7.64
CA VAL A 42 -7.99 -4.69 7.11
C VAL A 42 -8.12 -3.91 5.81
N ILE A 43 -7.47 -2.75 5.75
CA ILE A 43 -7.19 -2.02 4.50
C ILE A 43 -5.71 -2.24 4.17
N VAL A 44 -5.42 -2.71 2.97
CA VAL A 44 -4.05 -2.94 2.50
C VAL A 44 -3.59 -1.75 1.67
N VAL A 45 -2.42 -1.20 1.97
CA VAL A 45 -1.71 -0.23 1.11
C VAL A 45 -0.51 -0.94 0.48
N SER A 46 -0.56 -1.12 -0.83
CA SER A 46 0.38 -1.98 -1.56
C SER A 46 1.24 -1.19 -2.52
N SER A 47 2.55 -1.29 -2.39
CA SER A 47 3.52 -0.75 -3.33
C SER A 47 3.91 -1.77 -4.41
N GLY A 48 4.77 -1.37 -5.35
CA GLY A 48 5.44 -2.29 -6.27
C GLY A 48 4.99 -2.23 -7.72
N ALA A 49 3.94 -1.46 -8.04
CA ALA A 49 3.41 -1.35 -9.41
C ALA A 49 4.49 -0.91 -10.42
N VAL A 50 5.23 0.17 -10.14
CA VAL A 50 6.29 0.66 -11.06
C VAL A 50 7.33 -0.44 -11.34
N GLY A 51 7.82 -1.14 -10.29
CA GLY A 51 8.82 -2.18 -10.44
C GLY A 51 8.34 -3.36 -11.30
N LEU A 52 7.08 -3.78 -11.12
CA LEU A 52 6.46 -4.83 -11.94
C LEU A 52 6.33 -4.42 -13.40
N GLY A 53 5.91 -3.18 -13.67
CA GLY A 53 5.82 -2.65 -15.02
C GLY A 53 7.18 -2.52 -15.69
N MET A 54 8.20 -2.08 -14.96
CA MET A 54 9.58 -2.07 -15.44
C MET A 54 10.04 -3.47 -15.87
N GLY A 55 9.83 -4.48 -15.02
CA GLY A 55 10.16 -5.86 -15.36
C GLY A 55 9.41 -6.35 -16.60
N LYS A 56 8.11 -6.04 -16.72
CA LYS A 56 7.30 -6.41 -17.88
C LYS A 56 7.79 -5.76 -19.19
N LEU A 57 8.34 -4.53 -19.10
CA LEU A 57 8.93 -3.81 -20.24
C LEU A 57 10.42 -4.16 -20.46
N GLY A 58 11.02 -5.04 -19.65
CA GLY A 58 12.42 -5.41 -19.77
C GLY A 58 13.41 -4.30 -19.41
N LEU A 59 12.99 -3.33 -18.59
CA LEU A 59 13.83 -2.22 -18.18
C LEU A 59 14.76 -2.66 -17.03
N SER A 60 16.07 -2.57 -17.25
CA SER A 60 17.11 -2.95 -16.27
C SER A 60 17.38 -1.90 -15.20
N SER A 61 16.98 -0.64 -15.44
CA SER A 61 17.16 0.49 -14.51
C SER A 61 15.93 1.37 -14.48
N ARG A 62 15.75 2.11 -13.36
CA ARG A 62 14.63 3.02 -13.19
C ARG A 62 14.75 4.17 -14.19
N PRO A 63 13.74 4.40 -15.05
CA PRO A 63 13.72 5.54 -15.97
C PRO A 63 13.73 6.88 -15.23
N ASN A 64 14.38 7.88 -15.82
CA ASN A 64 14.27 9.27 -15.36
C ASN A 64 13.05 9.97 -15.98
N ASP A 65 12.52 9.46 -17.08
CA ASP A 65 11.35 9.99 -17.76
C ASP A 65 10.09 9.58 -16.99
N LEU A 66 9.33 10.57 -16.55
CA LEU A 66 8.10 10.39 -15.80
C LEU A 66 6.98 9.77 -16.61
N SER A 67 6.93 10.03 -17.91
CA SER A 67 5.93 9.40 -18.78
C SER A 67 6.13 7.88 -18.83
N ILE A 68 7.40 7.45 -18.88
CA ILE A 68 7.76 6.03 -18.85
C ILE A 68 7.47 5.43 -17.45
N LEU A 69 7.75 6.17 -16.37
CA LEU A 69 7.42 5.72 -15.01
C LEU A 69 5.91 5.55 -14.82
N ARG A 70 5.09 6.49 -15.31
CA ARG A 70 3.63 6.40 -15.30
C ARG A 70 3.12 5.22 -16.13
N ALA A 71 3.71 4.97 -17.29
CA ALA A 71 3.41 3.79 -18.10
C ALA A 71 3.77 2.49 -17.37
N CYS A 72 4.95 2.43 -16.72
CA CYS A 72 5.33 1.29 -15.87
C CYS A 72 4.33 1.08 -14.74
N ALA A 73 3.93 2.15 -14.02
CA ALA A 73 2.95 2.07 -12.96
C ALA A 73 1.62 1.50 -13.45
N SER A 74 1.12 1.97 -14.60
CA SER A 74 -0.13 1.51 -15.20
C SER A 74 -0.09 0.03 -15.58
N ILE A 75 1.01 -0.43 -16.22
CA ILE A 75 1.20 -1.85 -16.56
C ILE A 75 1.32 -2.70 -15.28
N GLY A 76 2.14 -2.25 -14.36
CA GLY A 76 2.44 -3.01 -13.15
C GLY A 76 1.28 -3.05 -12.16
N GLN A 77 0.41 -2.05 -12.15
CA GLN A 77 -0.80 -2.05 -11.31
C GLN A 77 -1.74 -3.20 -11.67
N CYS A 78 -1.90 -3.50 -12.96
CA CYS A 78 -2.67 -4.67 -13.40
C CYS A 78 -2.06 -5.98 -12.87
N LEU A 79 -0.73 -6.12 -12.96
CA LEU A 79 -0.01 -7.29 -12.48
C LEU A 79 -0.11 -7.44 -10.96
N LEU A 80 0.01 -6.33 -10.24
CA LEU A 80 -0.12 -6.28 -8.79
C LEU A 80 -1.51 -6.71 -8.33
N MET A 81 -2.56 -6.20 -8.96
CA MET A 81 -3.93 -6.58 -8.63
C MET A 81 -4.23 -8.04 -8.96
N ASN A 82 -3.74 -8.56 -10.09
CA ASN A 82 -3.88 -9.98 -10.41
C ASN A 82 -3.27 -10.87 -9.33
N ALA A 83 -2.07 -10.52 -8.84
CA ALA A 83 -1.42 -11.29 -7.79
C ALA A 83 -2.15 -11.21 -6.45
N TRP A 84 -2.68 -10.04 -6.07
CA TRP A 84 -3.53 -9.89 -4.90
C TRP A 84 -4.84 -10.68 -5.04
N THR A 85 -5.48 -10.63 -6.20
CA THR A 85 -6.70 -11.38 -6.48
C THR A 85 -6.45 -12.88 -6.31
N GLU A 86 -5.40 -13.40 -6.94
CA GLU A 86 -5.04 -14.81 -6.81
C GLU A 86 -4.75 -15.23 -5.34
N ALA A 87 -4.06 -14.39 -4.59
CA ALA A 87 -3.70 -14.70 -3.20
C ALA A 87 -4.92 -14.68 -2.26
N LEU A 88 -5.79 -13.66 -2.40
CA LEU A 88 -6.96 -13.49 -1.53
C LEU A 88 -8.10 -14.46 -1.86
N GLU A 89 -8.36 -14.71 -3.14
CA GLU A 89 -9.39 -15.69 -3.56
C GLU A 89 -9.08 -17.10 -3.08
N LYS A 90 -7.81 -17.51 -3.04
CA LYS A 90 -7.37 -18.81 -2.50
C LYS A 90 -7.76 -19.01 -1.03
N VAL A 91 -7.93 -17.93 -0.28
CA VAL A 91 -8.35 -17.96 1.13
C VAL A 91 -9.80 -17.48 1.33
N GLY A 92 -10.57 -17.37 0.25
CA GLY A 92 -12.00 -17.02 0.28
C GLY A 92 -12.28 -15.53 0.50
N LEU A 93 -11.30 -14.64 0.27
CA LEU A 93 -11.45 -13.19 0.39
C LEU A 93 -11.52 -12.52 -0.99
N MET A 94 -12.32 -11.46 -1.09
CA MET A 94 -12.48 -10.68 -2.30
C MET A 94 -11.66 -9.38 -2.20
N PRO A 95 -10.73 -9.08 -3.12
CA PRO A 95 -10.05 -7.79 -3.19
C PRO A 95 -10.86 -6.76 -3.98
N ALA A 96 -10.62 -5.48 -3.69
CA ALA A 96 -11.04 -4.37 -4.53
C ALA A 96 -9.92 -3.33 -4.65
N GLN A 97 -9.65 -2.87 -5.87
CA GLN A 97 -8.67 -1.82 -6.12
C GLN A 97 -9.23 -0.44 -5.74
N VAL A 98 -8.42 0.34 -5.03
CA VAL A 98 -8.67 1.77 -4.78
C VAL A 98 -7.39 2.54 -5.11
N LEU A 99 -7.44 3.45 -6.09
CA LEU A 99 -6.31 4.29 -6.46
C LEU A 99 -6.57 5.72 -5.99
N LEU A 100 -5.63 6.27 -5.24
CA LEU A 100 -5.76 7.59 -4.62
C LEU A 100 -4.57 8.48 -4.97
N THR A 101 -4.82 9.77 -4.94
CA THR A 101 -3.80 10.82 -4.99
C THR A 101 -3.84 11.63 -3.70
N ARG A 102 -2.84 12.48 -3.48
CA ARG A 102 -2.82 13.39 -2.33
C ARG A 102 -4.02 14.33 -2.30
N ASP A 103 -4.50 14.76 -3.46
CA ASP A 103 -5.64 15.65 -3.58
C ASP A 103 -6.93 15.03 -3.04
N ASP A 104 -7.02 13.71 -3.03
CA ASP A 104 -8.16 13.00 -2.47
C ASP A 104 -8.28 13.18 -0.95
N PHE A 105 -7.18 13.56 -0.28
CA PHE A 105 -7.16 13.87 1.14
C PHE A 105 -7.24 15.36 1.45
N ASN A 106 -6.74 16.22 0.56
CA ASN A 106 -6.71 17.67 0.76
C ASN A 106 -8.10 18.32 0.64
N GLN A 107 -8.99 17.71 -0.12
CA GLN A 107 -10.35 18.21 -0.36
C GLN A 107 -11.37 17.43 0.46
N ARG A 108 -12.05 18.10 1.41
CA ARG A 108 -13.04 17.48 2.31
C ARG A 108 -14.12 16.68 1.57
N SER A 109 -14.57 17.15 0.40
CA SER A 109 -15.59 16.45 -0.39
C SER A 109 -15.05 15.15 -1.02
N ARG A 110 -13.77 15.14 -1.41
CA ARG A 110 -13.12 13.94 -1.98
C ARG A 110 -12.77 12.94 -0.88
N SER A 111 -12.18 13.40 0.22
CA SER A 111 -11.84 12.53 1.36
C SER A 111 -13.06 11.86 1.96
N LYS A 112 -14.21 12.56 2.00
CA LYS A 112 -15.48 11.95 2.42
C LYS A 112 -15.90 10.81 1.49
N LYS A 113 -15.81 10.99 0.16
CA LYS A 113 -16.13 9.92 -0.81
C LYS A 113 -15.17 8.72 -0.70
N VAL A 114 -13.88 8.97 -0.48
CA VAL A 114 -12.91 7.90 -0.23
C VAL A 114 -13.33 7.09 0.98
N LYS A 115 -13.65 7.76 2.11
CA LYS A 115 -14.12 7.09 3.31
C LYS A 115 -15.38 6.27 3.07
N GLU A 116 -16.40 6.86 2.45
CA GLU A 116 -17.67 6.19 2.14
C GLU A 116 -17.45 4.94 1.27
N THR A 117 -16.52 5.00 0.30
CA THR A 117 -16.18 3.85 -0.54
C THR A 117 -15.49 2.75 0.27
N LEU A 118 -14.52 3.11 1.12
CA LEU A 118 -13.84 2.13 1.98
C LEU A 118 -14.81 1.48 2.97
N ASP A 119 -15.65 2.28 3.62
CA ASP A 119 -16.68 1.78 4.56
C ASP A 119 -17.65 0.81 3.85
N ALA A 120 -18.05 1.11 2.62
CA ALA A 120 -18.92 0.22 1.83
C ALA A 120 -18.21 -1.10 1.48
N LEU A 121 -16.95 -1.06 1.03
CA LEU A 121 -16.17 -2.26 0.73
C LEU A 121 -16.01 -3.15 1.96
N LEU A 122 -15.61 -2.56 3.09
CA LEU A 122 -15.45 -3.29 4.35
C LEU A 122 -16.80 -3.87 4.83
N GLY A 123 -17.88 -3.12 4.71
CA GLY A 123 -19.24 -3.58 5.03
C GLY A 123 -19.69 -4.80 4.22
N HIS A 124 -19.18 -4.94 2.99
CA HIS A 124 -19.37 -6.12 2.14
C HIS A 124 -18.28 -7.19 2.33
N LYS A 125 -17.43 -7.08 3.35
CA LYS A 125 -16.32 -7.99 3.64
C LYS A 125 -15.31 -8.11 2.49
N VAL A 126 -15.19 -7.06 1.69
CA VAL A 126 -14.16 -6.92 0.65
C VAL A 126 -12.88 -6.38 1.29
N VAL A 127 -11.70 -6.79 0.80
CA VAL A 127 -10.39 -6.26 1.22
C VAL A 127 -9.99 -5.14 0.27
N PRO A 128 -9.99 -3.86 0.71
CA PRO A 128 -9.49 -2.78 -0.13
C PRO A 128 -7.98 -2.90 -0.31
N ILE A 129 -7.52 -2.93 -1.55
CA ILE A 129 -6.11 -2.85 -1.95
C ILE A 129 -5.88 -1.45 -2.50
N VAL A 130 -5.30 -0.61 -1.68
CA VAL A 130 -5.07 0.81 -1.99
C VAL A 130 -3.65 0.99 -2.53
N ASN A 131 -3.50 1.82 -3.54
CA ASN A 131 -2.20 2.28 -4.03
C ASN A 131 -2.30 3.73 -4.47
N GLU A 132 -1.15 4.39 -4.64
CA GLU A 132 -1.11 5.69 -5.30
C GLU A 132 -1.54 5.56 -6.76
N ASN A 133 -2.26 6.57 -7.27
CA ASN A 133 -2.57 6.69 -8.69
C ASN A 133 -1.39 7.34 -9.42
N ASP A 134 -0.31 6.58 -9.56
CA ASP A 134 0.92 7.02 -10.24
C ASP A 134 0.69 7.48 -11.69
N SER A 135 -0.43 7.09 -12.32
CA SER A 135 -0.72 7.47 -13.73
C SER A 135 -1.04 8.95 -13.91
N VAL A 136 -1.43 9.63 -12.82
CA VAL A 136 -1.81 11.06 -12.82
C VAL A 136 -1.11 11.86 -11.71
N SER A 137 -0.17 11.27 -10.98
CA SER A 137 0.58 11.97 -9.93
C SER A 137 1.51 13.03 -10.54
N ASP A 138 1.54 14.23 -9.91
CA ASP A 138 2.36 15.36 -10.37
C ASP A 138 3.83 15.22 -9.94
N GLU A 139 4.74 15.78 -10.78
CA GLU A 139 6.19 15.71 -10.58
C GLU A 139 6.68 16.37 -9.31
N GLU A 140 6.03 17.46 -8.90
CA GLU A 140 6.43 18.26 -7.75
C GLU A 140 6.09 17.61 -6.41
N ILE A 141 5.15 16.68 -6.46
CA ILE A 141 4.69 15.94 -5.28
C ILE A 141 5.13 14.50 -5.45
N LYS A 142 6.39 14.22 -5.21
CA LYS A 142 6.85 12.84 -5.00
C LYS A 142 6.14 12.30 -3.76
N PHE A 143 4.92 11.85 -3.95
CA PHE A 143 4.22 11.01 -2.97
C PHE A 143 4.94 9.65 -2.85
N GLY A 144 6.18 9.61 -3.25
CA GLY A 144 6.99 8.42 -3.46
C GLY A 144 7.09 7.47 -2.28
N ASP A 145 6.21 7.62 -1.30
CA ASP A 145 6.16 6.71 -0.17
C ASP A 145 4.71 6.46 0.24
N ASN A 146 4.23 5.27 -0.07
CA ASN A 146 2.95 4.77 0.43
C ASN A 146 2.85 4.80 1.98
N ASP A 147 3.92 5.15 2.71
CA ASP A 147 3.88 5.37 4.15
C ASP A 147 3.01 6.58 4.49
N VAL A 148 3.18 7.70 3.77
CA VAL A 148 2.33 8.89 3.96
C VAL A 148 0.88 8.59 3.57
N LEU A 149 0.66 7.93 2.42
CA LEU A 149 -0.68 7.51 1.99
C LEU A 149 -1.35 6.64 3.05
N SER A 150 -0.63 5.69 3.61
CA SER A 150 -1.16 4.78 4.63
C SER A 150 -1.50 5.50 5.95
N ALA A 151 -0.68 6.49 6.34
CA ALA A 151 -0.96 7.31 7.52
C ALA A 151 -2.21 8.19 7.33
N LEU A 152 -2.37 8.79 6.15
CA LEU A 152 -3.58 9.57 5.81
C LEU A 152 -4.83 8.68 5.80
N LEU A 153 -4.74 7.48 5.25
CA LEU A 153 -5.83 6.50 5.27
C LEU A 153 -6.19 6.06 6.68
N ALA A 154 -5.19 5.76 7.51
CA ALA A 154 -5.41 5.39 8.91
C ALA A 154 -6.13 6.50 9.68
N SER A 155 -5.71 7.75 9.48
CA SER A 155 -6.36 8.92 10.07
C SER A 155 -7.78 9.13 9.56
N LEU A 156 -7.99 9.04 8.23
CA LEU A 156 -9.30 9.24 7.60
C LEU A 156 -10.32 8.17 8.01
N GLY A 157 -9.87 6.91 8.07
CA GLY A 157 -10.70 5.76 8.44
C GLY A 157 -10.96 5.68 9.95
N GLY A 158 -10.14 6.34 10.78
CA GLY A 158 -10.15 6.15 12.23
C GLY A 158 -9.59 4.77 12.61
N ALA A 159 -8.61 4.28 11.87
CA ALA A 159 -7.99 2.98 12.16
C ALA A 159 -7.29 3.01 13.53
N GLU A 160 -7.42 1.92 14.28
CA GLU A 160 -6.78 1.78 15.59
C GLU A 160 -5.26 1.59 15.50
N MET A 161 -4.78 1.10 14.34
CA MET A 161 -3.37 0.81 14.12
C MET A 161 -2.98 0.94 12.64
N LEU A 162 -1.80 1.47 12.40
CA LEU A 162 -1.07 1.38 11.13
C LEU A 162 0.12 0.44 11.32
N VAL A 163 0.17 -0.63 10.53
CA VAL A 163 1.30 -1.57 10.49
C VAL A 163 2.06 -1.36 9.19
N ILE A 164 3.35 -1.04 9.28
CA ILE A 164 4.22 -0.86 8.13
C ILE A 164 5.17 -2.05 8.04
N LEU A 165 4.98 -2.89 7.02
CA LEU A 165 5.89 -3.97 6.68
C LEU A 165 6.92 -3.46 5.66
N SER A 166 8.18 -3.47 6.07
CA SER A 166 9.30 -2.95 5.30
C SER A 166 10.51 -3.88 5.42
N THR A 167 11.47 -3.70 4.52
CA THR A 167 12.81 -4.32 4.66
C THR A 167 13.71 -3.53 5.62
N ALA A 168 13.32 -2.31 6.00
CA ALA A 168 13.99 -1.57 7.07
C ALA A 168 13.67 -2.19 8.43
N MET A 169 14.64 -2.13 9.35
CA MET A 169 14.49 -2.68 10.71
C MET A 169 13.49 -1.90 11.58
N GLY A 170 13.10 -0.71 11.17
CA GLY A 170 12.20 0.21 11.86
C GLY A 170 12.63 1.65 11.72
N LEU A 171 12.16 2.52 12.63
CA LEU A 171 12.56 3.92 12.66
C LEU A 171 13.99 4.04 13.20
N MET A 172 14.82 4.80 12.50
CA MET A 172 16.24 4.98 12.79
C MET A 172 16.54 6.42 13.20
N THR A 173 17.52 6.64 14.08
CA THR A 173 17.96 7.99 14.49
C THR A 173 18.58 8.79 13.35
N HIS A 174 19.23 8.12 12.39
CA HIS A 174 19.80 8.71 11.18
C HIS A 174 19.64 7.77 9.99
N HIS A 175 19.49 8.33 8.79
CA HIS A 175 19.40 7.59 7.55
C HIS A 175 20.71 6.79 7.33
N GLN A 176 20.61 5.47 7.14
CA GLN A 176 21.66 4.50 6.81
C GLN A 176 22.67 4.09 7.92
N ALA A 177 22.85 4.84 9.01
CA ALA A 177 23.86 4.52 10.04
C ALA A 177 23.39 4.75 11.47
N GLY A 178 22.09 4.96 11.67
CA GLY A 178 21.53 5.26 12.97
C GLY A 178 21.21 4.00 13.80
N SER A 179 20.93 4.21 15.07
CA SER A 179 20.38 3.19 15.96
C SER A 179 18.87 3.07 15.76
N LEU A 180 18.34 1.85 15.91
CA LEU A 180 16.90 1.60 15.91
C LEU A 180 16.24 2.35 17.07
N ILE A 181 15.15 3.07 16.78
CA ILE A 181 14.28 3.67 17.78
C ILE A 181 13.16 2.66 18.07
N PRO A 182 13.20 1.96 19.21
CA PRO A 182 12.26 0.87 19.45
C PRO A 182 10.87 1.38 19.82
N PHE A 183 10.77 2.59 20.35
CA PHE A 183 9.52 3.14 20.83
C PHE A 183 9.58 4.67 20.91
N ILE A 184 8.47 5.33 20.52
CA ILE A 184 8.25 6.77 20.68
C ILE A 184 6.96 6.92 21.49
N ALA A 185 7.06 7.46 22.70
CA ALA A 185 5.92 7.67 23.58
C ALA A 185 5.06 8.86 23.14
N ASP A 186 5.72 9.96 22.77
CA ASP A 186 5.08 11.23 22.43
C ASP A 186 5.73 11.85 21.18
N ILE A 187 4.89 12.35 20.27
CA ILE A 187 5.34 13.16 19.13
C ILE A 187 5.37 14.61 19.57
N THR A 188 6.58 15.13 19.82
CA THR A 188 6.78 16.55 20.13
C THR A 188 7.12 17.32 18.86
N PRO A 189 6.64 18.57 18.69
CA PRO A 189 7.11 19.44 17.62
C PRO A 189 8.64 19.62 17.74
N ALA A 190 9.33 19.54 16.59
CA ALA A 190 10.76 19.82 16.50
C ALA A 190 11.07 21.32 16.65
#